data_6c1dd27eb1df412ba0796f0b362a3ee7
#
_entry.id   6c1dd27eb1df412ba0796f0b362a3ee7
#
_cell.length_a   1.000
_cell.length_b   1.000
_cell.length_c   1.000
_cell.angle_alpha   90.00
_cell.angle_beta   90.00
_cell.angle_gamma   90.00
#
_symmetry.space_group_name_H-M   'P 1'
#
loop_
_entity.id
_entity.type
_entity.pdbx_description
1 polymer ?
#
loop_
_entity_poly.entity_id
_entity_poly.type
_entity_poly.pdbx_seq_one_letter_code
_entity_poly.pdbx_strand_id
1 'polypeptide(L)'
;MDLGLKDKVVIVTGGAGGIGRATVERFRSEGAIAIAWDVSETPPVDVTNRESIERAVDDAIRIHGRIDVLVNNAGILRDAQLVKWKDGAVASVMDDATFDAVINVNLRGVFLATRAVVPHMIRAKRGVILNASSVVGLYGNFGQTNYAATKAGVISFTKTWSRELGKYGIRVNAVAPGFIGTEMVRQMPPNILDSMVAHTPLGTLGDPDDIANAYVWLASDAAKFVTGAVLSVDGGVVVGT
;
A
#
# COMPACT_ATOMS: atom_id res chain seq x y z
N MET A 1 4.94 -25.14 -0.38
CA MET A 1 5.65 -24.55 -1.55
C MET A 1 6.70 -23.64 -0.97
N ASP A 2 7.96 -23.78 -1.38
CA ASP A 2 9.00 -22.82 -1.02
C ASP A 2 8.78 -21.55 -1.85
N LEU A 3 8.64 -20.41 -1.17
CA LEU A 3 8.39 -19.10 -1.80
C LEU A 3 9.70 -18.35 -2.14
N GLY A 4 10.86 -18.87 -1.73
CA GLY A 4 12.18 -18.26 -1.98
C GLY A 4 12.38 -16.93 -1.23
N LEU A 5 11.70 -16.74 -0.09
CA LEU A 5 11.74 -15.48 0.67
C LEU A 5 12.71 -15.50 1.85
N LYS A 6 13.25 -16.67 2.20
CA LYS A 6 14.22 -16.78 3.28
C LYS A 6 15.40 -15.82 3.07
N ASP A 7 15.79 -15.12 4.10
CA ASP A 7 16.88 -14.13 4.14
C ASP A 7 16.73 -12.93 3.17
N LYS A 8 15.56 -12.75 2.55
CA LYS A 8 15.25 -11.55 1.76
C LYS A 8 15.01 -10.35 2.68
N VAL A 9 15.56 -9.22 2.32
CA VAL A 9 15.35 -7.95 3.03
C VAL A 9 14.12 -7.27 2.44
N VAL A 10 13.10 -7.10 3.28
CA VAL A 10 11.78 -6.57 2.93
C VAL A 10 11.53 -5.29 3.73
N ILE A 11 11.25 -4.20 3.03
CA ILE A 11 10.82 -2.94 3.65
C ILE A 11 9.31 -2.82 3.51
N VAL A 12 8.61 -2.50 4.60
CA VAL A 12 7.16 -2.25 4.60
C VAL A 12 6.89 -0.87 5.18
N THR A 13 6.44 0.07 4.35
CA THR A 13 6.04 1.40 4.84
C THR A 13 4.67 1.33 5.50
N GLY A 14 4.46 2.09 6.59
CA GLY A 14 3.26 1.95 7.43
C GLY A 14 3.20 0.58 8.11
N GLY A 15 4.37 0.03 8.47
CA GLY A 15 4.53 -1.35 8.93
C GLY A 15 4.15 -1.61 10.38
N ALA A 16 3.83 -0.58 11.17
CA ALA A 16 3.52 -0.74 12.59
C ALA A 16 2.07 -1.11 12.90
N GLY A 17 1.14 -0.95 11.94
CA GLY A 17 -0.29 -1.19 12.19
C GLY A 17 -1.04 -1.83 11.03
N GLY A 18 -2.24 -2.32 11.33
CA GLY A 18 -3.19 -2.82 10.34
C GLY A 18 -2.58 -3.83 9.34
N ILE A 19 -2.81 -3.60 8.06
CA ILE A 19 -2.29 -4.42 6.96
C ILE A 19 -0.75 -4.44 6.95
N GLY A 20 -0.11 -3.31 7.27
CA GLY A 20 1.36 -3.22 7.28
C GLY A 20 1.98 -4.17 8.32
N ARG A 21 1.46 -4.20 9.54
CA ARG A 21 1.93 -5.11 10.60
C ARG A 21 1.74 -6.57 10.20
N ALA A 22 0.55 -6.94 9.72
CA ALA A 22 0.28 -8.29 9.25
C ALA A 22 1.26 -8.67 8.10
N THR A 23 1.56 -7.73 7.20
CA THR A 23 2.53 -7.93 6.12
C THR A 23 3.93 -8.18 6.66
N VAL A 24 4.41 -7.38 7.63
CA VAL A 24 5.72 -7.59 8.27
C VAL A 24 5.79 -8.97 8.94
N GLU A 25 4.78 -9.33 9.72
CA GLU A 25 4.71 -10.61 10.43
C GLU A 25 4.66 -11.79 9.44
N ARG A 26 3.89 -11.65 8.36
CA ARG A 26 3.76 -12.68 7.34
C ARG A 26 5.06 -12.92 6.58
N PHE A 27 5.80 -11.87 6.19
CA PHE A 27 7.12 -12.01 5.61
C PHE A 27 8.13 -12.65 6.57
N ARG A 28 8.10 -12.29 7.85
CA ARG A 28 8.96 -12.90 8.88
C ARG A 28 8.68 -14.39 9.06
N SER A 29 7.42 -14.79 9.01
CA SER A 29 7.05 -16.22 9.09
C SER A 29 7.56 -17.05 7.90
N GLU A 30 7.85 -16.40 6.75
CA GLU A 30 8.52 -17.02 5.59
C GLU A 30 10.06 -16.94 5.66
N GLY A 31 10.62 -16.53 6.80
CA GLY A 31 12.06 -16.43 7.03
C GLY A 31 12.72 -15.18 6.42
N ALA A 32 11.95 -14.20 5.99
CA ALA A 32 12.48 -12.93 5.50
C ALA A 32 12.88 -11.99 6.65
N ILE A 33 13.80 -11.07 6.38
CA ILE A 33 14.16 -9.96 7.25
C ILE A 33 13.24 -8.79 6.90
N ALA A 34 12.06 -8.74 7.54
CA ALA A 34 11.08 -7.69 7.29
C ALA A 34 11.20 -6.54 8.29
N ILE A 35 11.37 -5.34 7.77
CA ILE A 35 11.61 -4.08 8.49
C ILE A 35 10.39 -3.18 8.30
N ALA A 36 9.79 -2.75 9.41
CA ALA A 36 8.73 -1.75 9.40
C ALA A 36 9.35 -0.35 9.29
N TRP A 37 8.89 0.43 8.32
CA TRP A 37 9.11 1.88 8.27
C TRP A 37 7.82 2.57 8.66
N ASP A 38 7.82 3.22 9.81
CA ASP A 38 6.63 3.88 10.34
C ASP A 38 7.02 5.09 11.20
N VAL A 39 6.14 6.06 11.30
CA VAL A 39 6.34 7.25 12.15
C VAL A 39 6.30 6.92 13.64
N SER A 40 5.71 5.79 14.01
CA SER A 40 5.63 5.27 15.38
C SER A 40 6.81 4.39 15.78
N GLU A 41 7.68 4.00 14.84
CA GLU A 41 8.88 3.21 15.11
C GLU A 41 10.04 4.07 15.63
N THR A 42 11.08 3.41 16.13
CA THR A 42 12.29 4.08 16.61
C THR A 42 13.53 3.52 15.90
N PRO A 43 14.23 4.30 15.07
CA PRO A 43 13.91 5.69 14.68
C PRO A 43 12.68 5.78 13.77
N PRO A 44 11.94 6.90 13.83
CA PRO A 44 10.75 7.07 13.01
C PRO A 44 11.11 7.27 11.53
N VAL A 45 10.26 6.70 10.63
CA VAL A 45 10.40 6.90 9.19
C VAL A 45 9.12 7.55 8.65
N ASP A 46 9.24 8.81 8.25
CA ASP A 46 8.16 9.58 7.62
C ASP A 46 8.31 9.53 6.09
N VAL A 47 7.35 8.88 5.42
CA VAL A 47 7.34 8.74 3.96
C VAL A 47 7.12 10.07 3.22
N THR A 48 6.66 11.12 3.89
CA THR A 48 6.51 12.46 3.31
C THR A 48 7.82 13.24 3.31
N ASN A 49 8.80 12.82 4.13
CA ASN A 49 10.09 13.45 4.29
C ASN A 49 11.20 12.67 3.56
N ARG A 50 11.78 13.32 2.52
CA ARG A 50 12.84 12.71 1.71
C ARG A 50 14.04 12.26 2.55
N GLU A 51 14.54 13.11 3.42
CA GLU A 51 15.75 12.84 4.22
C GLU A 51 15.49 11.70 5.20
N SER A 52 14.28 11.57 5.75
CA SER A 52 13.88 10.45 6.60
C SER A 52 13.98 9.12 5.83
N ILE A 53 13.48 9.08 4.60
CA ILE A 53 13.55 7.89 3.73
C ILE A 53 15.00 7.58 3.35
N GLU A 54 15.78 8.59 2.91
CA GLU A 54 17.16 8.40 2.48
C GLU A 54 18.01 7.81 3.62
N ARG A 55 17.89 8.34 4.84
CA ARG A 55 18.53 7.76 6.03
C ARG A 55 18.12 6.32 6.29
N ALA A 56 16.83 6.03 6.20
CA ALA A 56 16.32 4.66 6.42
C ALA A 56 16.81 3.67 5.35
N VAL A 57 16.95 4.11 4.10
CA VAL A 57 17.59 3.31 3.02
C VAL A 57 19.05 3.05 3.32
N ASP A 58 19.80 4.10 3.67
CA ASP A 58 21.25 3.99 3.99
C ASP A 58 21.46 3.03 5.16
N ASP A 59 20.64 3.10 6.20
CA ASP A 59 20.69 2.18 7.34
C ASP A 59 20.39 0.74 6.93
N ALA A 60 19.35 0.52 6.14
CA ALA A 60 19.01 -0.82 5.65
C ALA A 60 20.15 -1.42 4.82
N ILE A 61 20.74 -0.64 3.92
CA ILE A 61 21.88 -1.06 3.11
C ILE A 61 23.13 -1.30 3.95
N ARG A 62 23.43 -0.42 4.91
CA ARG A 62 24.57 -0.56 5.82
C ARG A 62 24.49 -1.85 6.65
N ILE A 63 23.29 -2.18 7.16
CA ILE A 63 23.07 -3.33 8.05
C ILE A 63 22.95 -4.65 7.27
N HIS A 64 22.22 -4.64 6.17
CA HIS A 64 21.84 -5.87 5.46
C HIS A 64 22.49 -6.01 4.08
N GLY A 65 23.17 -4.98 3.55
CA GLY A 65 23.82 -5.00 2.25
C GLY A 65 22.89 -4.97 1.05
N ARG A 66 21.56 -5.04 1.25
CA ARG A 66 20.57 -5.19 0.18
C ARG A 66 19.15 -4.78 0.59
N ILE A 67 18.32 -4.52 -0.38
CA ILE A 67 16.85 -4.44 -0.25
C ILE A 67 16.27 -5.25 -1.41
N ASP A 68 15.52 -6.31 -1.11
CA ASP A 68 14.94 -7.20 -2.13
C ASP A 68 13.49 -6.86 -2.46
N VAL A 69 12.73 -6.43 -1.45
CA VAL A 69 11.30 -6.11 -1.60
C VAL A 69 11.00 -4.77 -0.92
N LEU A 70 10.27 -3.90 -1.62
CA LEU A 70 9.65 -2.71 -1.06
C LEU A 70 8.14 -2.85 -1.14
N VAL A 71 7.47 -2.81 0.01
CA VAL A 71 6.01 -2.73 0.11
C VAL A 71 5.62 -1.30 0.48
N ASN A 72 5.09 -0.55 -0.47
CA ASN A 72 4.53 0.79 -0.29
C ASN A 72 3.11 0.66 0.26
N ASN A 73 2.98 0.52 1.58
CA ASN A 73 1.70 0.32 2.25
C ASN A 73 1.24 1.54 3.06
N ALA A 74 2.14 2.44 3.45
CA ALA A 74 1.76 3.65 4.19
C ALA A 74 0.63 4.42 3.51
N GLY A 75 -0.37 4.81 4.27
CA GLY A 75 -1.49 5.57 3.76
C GLY A 75 -2.39 6.10 4.87
N ILE A 76 -3.08 7.19 4.57
CA ILE A 76 -4.06 7.82 5.43
C ILE A 76 -5.39 8.03 4.69
N LEU A 77 -6.45 8.16 5.46
CA LEU A 77 -7.78 8.57 5.01
C LEU A 77 -8.10 9.95 5.60
N ARG A 78 -8.67 10.83 4.78
CA ARG A 78 -9.27 12.10 5.17
C ARG A 78 -10.47 12.33 4.25
N ASP A 79 -11.56 11.63 4.57
CA ASP A 79 -12.74 11.60 3.74
C ASP A 79 -13.52 12.91 3.87
N ALA A 80 -13.87 13.49 2.74
CA ALA A 80 -14.72 14.66 2.61
C ALA A 80 -15.34 14.70 1.21
N GLN A 81 -16.56 15.22 1.10
CA GLN A 81 -17.14 15.49 -0.22
C GLN A 81 -16.41 16.65 -0.89
N LEU A 82 -16.24 16.60 -2.20
CA LEU A 82 -15.70 17.71 -2.98
C LEU A 82 -16.46 19.01 -2.66
N VAL A 83 -17.80 18.95 -2.74
CA VAL A 83 -18.72 19.98 -2.28
C VAL A 83 -19.92 19.31 -1.65
N LYS A 84 -20.24 19.66 -0.41
CA LYS A 84 -21.50 19.25 0.23
C LYS A 84 -22.52 20.36 0.09
N TRP A 85 -23.56 20.09 -0.68
CA TRP A 85 -24.69 20.99 -0.85
C TRP A 85 -25.83 20.59 0.09
N LYS A 86 -26.37 21.53 0.84
CA LYS A 86 -27.48 21.30 1.74
C LYS A 86 -28.34 22.55 1.87
N ASP A 87 -29.67 22.41 1.86
CA ASP A 87 -30.65 23.48 2.10
C ASP A 87 -30.44 24.69 1.17
N GLY A 88 -30.09 24.46 -0.09
CA GLY A 88 -29.90 25.52 -1.10
C GLY A 88 -28.55 26.26 -1.03
N ALA A 89 -27.60 25.78 -0.23
CA ALA A 89 -26.29 26.42 -0.07
C ALA A 89 -25.14 25.38 0.02
N VAL A 90 -23.91 25.86 -0.17
CA VAL A 90 -22.69 25.08 0.11
C VAL A 90 -22.55 24.93 1.62
N ALA A 91 -22.68 23.72 2.13
CA ALA A 91 -22.52 23.40 3.56
C ALA A 91 -21.05 23.15 3.94
N SER A 92 -20.26 22.54 3.06
CA SER A 92 -18.82 22.36 3.22
C SER A 92 -18.16 22.04 1.87
N VAL A 93 -16.85 22.21 1.81
CA VAL A 93 -15.99 21.78 0.69
C VAL A 93 -14.80 21.02 1.25
N MET A 94 -14.20 20.11 0.47
CA MET A 94 -12.90 19.55 0.80
C MET A 94 -11.87 20.68 0.74
N ASP A 95 -11.19 20.97 1.82
CA ASP A 95 -10.14 21.98 1.85
C ASP A 95 -8.81 21.45 1.29
N ASP A 96 -7.92 22.38 0.89
CA ASP A 96 -6.64 22.07 0.30
C ASP A 96 -5.74 21.25 1.26
N ALA A 97 -5.76 21.56 2.56
CA ALA A 97 -4.95 20.86 3.56
C ALA A 97 -5.36 19.38 3.68
N THR A 98 -6.67 19.10 3.67
CA THR A 98 -7.23 17.75 3.66
C THR A 98 -6.84 17.00 2.39
N PHE A 99 -6.92 17.67 1.23
CA PHE A 99 -6.50 17.09 -0.04
C PHE A 99 -5.01 16.79 -0.06
N ASP A 100 -4.16 17.78 0.25
CA ASP A 100 -2.71 17.69 0.20
C ASP A 100 -2.13 16.67 1.17
N ALA A 101 -2.72 16.53 2.36
CA ALA A 101 -2.27 15.53 3.32
C ALA A 101 -2.34 14.11 2.74
N VAL A 102 -3.45 13.77 2.07
CA VAL A 102 -3.63 12.44 1.45
C VAL A 102 -2.72 12.27 0.23
N ILE A 103 -2.59 13.28 -0.62
CA ILE A 103 -1.65 13.26 -1.77
C ILE A 103 -0.22 13.05 -1.28
N ASN A 104 0.21 13.77 -0.25
CA ASN A 104 1.58 13.71 0.24
C ASN A 104 1.95 12.33 0.80
N VAL A 105 1.06 11.71 1.58
CA VAL A 105 1.35 10.38 2.15
C VAL A 105 1.13 9.30 1.08
N ASN A 106 -0.07 9.23 0.49
CA ASN A 106 -0.50 8.05 -0.27
C ASN A 106 0.06 8.00 -1.70
N LEU A 107 0.51 9.13 -2.26
CA LEU A 107 1.03 9.18 -3.62
C LEU A 107 2.49 9.65 -3.66
N ARG A 108 2.77 10.82 -3.10
CA ARG A 108 4.14 11.36 -3.08
C ARG A 108 5.06 10.49 -2.24
N GLY A 109 4.60 9.96 -1.10
CA GLY A 109 5.35 9.04 -0.24
C GLY A 109 5.76 7.76 -0.98
N VAL A 110 4.83 7.15 -1.72
CA VAL A 110 5.12 5.98 -2.58
C VAL A 110 6.20 6.29 -3.62
N PHE A 111 6.10 7.46 -4.26
CA PHE A 111 7.14 7.91 -5.20
C PHE A 111 8.50 8.11 -4.52
N LEU A 112 8.54 8.76 -3.36
CA LEU A 112 9.79 9.05 -2.66
C LEU A 112 10.49 7.77 -2.20
N ALA A 113 9.78 6.85 -1.56
CA ALA A 113 10.33 5.57 -1.10
C ALA A 113 10.84 4.72 -2.27
N THR A 114 10.05 4.60 -3.34
CA THR A 114 10.46 3.85 -4.53
C THR A 114 11.69 4.45 -5.17
N ARG A 115 11.74 5.77 -5.36
CA ARG A 115 12.89 6.46 -5.96
C ARG A 115 14.18 6.27 -5.16
N ALA A 116 14.10 6.21 -3.83
CA ALA A 116 15.26 6.00 -2.97
C ALA A 116 15.77 4.55 -3.02
N VAL A 117 14.88 3.58 -3.10
CA VAL A 117 15.22 2.14 -3.09
C VAL A 117 15.70 1.63 -4.45
N VAL A 118 15.07 2.07 -5.54
CA VAL A 118 15.31 1.56 -6.91
C VAL A 118 16.77 1.54 -7.35
N PRO A 119 17.63 2.54 -7.07
CA PRO A 119 19.05 2.48 -7.44
C PRO A 119 19.80 1.27 -6.87
N HIS A 120 19.44 0.84 -5.66
CA HIS A 120 20.03 -0.36 -5.03
C HIS A 120 19.55 -1.65 -5.69
N MET A 121 18.27 -1.74 -6.03
CA MET A 121 17.72 -2.87 -6.77
C MET A 121 18.30 -2.97 -8.18
N ILE A 122 18.51 -1.84 -8.88
CA ILE A 122 19.15 -1.83 -10.22
C ILE A 122 20.58 -2.36 -10.15
N ARG A 123 21.39 -1.93 -9.17
CA ARG A 123 22.75 -2.46 -8.97
C ARG A 123 22.73 -3.98 -8.71
N ALA A 124 21.75 -4.45 -7.94
CA ALA A 124 21.57 -5.87 -7.64
C ALA A 124 20.97 -6.66 -8.81
N LYS A 125 20.47 -6.01 -9.87
CA LYS A 125 19.74 -6.58 -11.02
C LYS A 125 18.57 -7.48 -10.61
N ARG A 126 17.92 -7.12 -9.52
CA ARG A 126 16.73 -7.81 -8.95
C ARG A 126 16.02 -6.93 -7.97
N GLY A 127 14.72 -7.13 -7.83
CA GLY A 127 13.91 -6.46 -6.84
C GLY A 127 12.42 -6.69 -7.08
N VAL A 128 11.63 -6.45 -6.06
CA VAL A 128 10.17 -6.46 -6.16
C VAL A 128 9.62 -5.21 -5.47
N ILE A 129 8.76 -4.49 -6.16
CA ILE A 129 8.01 -3.34 -5.61
C ILE A 129 6.54 -3.71 -5.58
N LEU A 130 5.92 -3.59 -4.42
CA LEU A 130 4.52 -3.89 -4.18
C LEU A 130 3.82 -2.64 -3.66
N ASN A 131 2.77 -2.23 -4.32
CA ASN A 131 2.09 -0.98 -4.03
C ASN A 131 0.68 -1.24 -3.48
N ALA A 132 0.33 -0.60 -2.35
CA ALA A 132 -1.03 -0.61 -1.81
C ALA A 132 -1.92 0.35 -2.61
N SER A 133 -2.73 -0.20 -3.53
CA SER A 133 -3.85 0.50 -4.13
C SER A 133 -5.12 0.32 -3.28
N SER A 134 -6.27 0.25 -3.89
CA SER A 134 -7.59 -0.02 -3.30
C SER A 134 -8.59 -0.27 -4.43
N VAL A 135 -9.69 -0.96 -4.14
CA VAL A 135 -10.86 -0.99 -5.02
C VAL A 135 -11.38 0.43 -5.31
N VAL A 136 -11.21 1.36 -4.36
CA VAL A 136 -11.54 2.79 -4.55
C VAL A 136 -10.70 3.44 -5.64
N GLY A 137 -9.46 2.99 -5.85
CA GLY A 137 -8.62 3.45 -6.97
C GLY A 137 -9.07 2.89 -8.32
N LEU A 138 -9.85 1.82 -8.34
CA LEU A 138 -10.39 1.21 -9.56
C LEU A 138 -11.76 1.82 -9.95
N TYR A 139 -12.62 2.05 -8.95
CA TYR A 139 -14.04 2.34 -9.17
C TYR A 139 -14.48 3.71 -8.64
N GLY A 140 -13.65 4.39 -7.84
CA GLY A 140 -14.05 5.58 -7.09
C GLY A 140 -14.85 5.21 -5.85
N ASN A 141 -15.11 6.20 -4.99
CA ASN A 141 -16.06 6.07 -3.88
C ASN A 141 -16.53 7.45 -3.43
N PHE A 142 -17.75 7.52 -2.94
CA PHE A 142 -18.36 8.76 -2.45
C PHE A 142 -17.55 9.35 -1.29
N GLY A 143 -17.28 10.66 -1.35
CA GLY A 143 -16.55 11.37 -0.29
C GLY A 143 -15.03 11.10 -0.24
N GLN A 144 -14.45 10.43 -1.24
CA GLN A 144 -13.04 10.03 -1.26
C GLN A 144 -12.27 10.56 -2.48
N THR A 145 -12.54 11.79 -2.90
CA THR A 145 -11.89 12.40 -4.08
C THR A 145 -10.36 12.33 -4.01
N ASN A 146 -9.77 12.72 -2.89
CA ASN A 146 -8.32 12.69 -2.65
C ASN A 146 -7.78 11.26 -2.61
N TYR A 147 -8.43 10.39 -1.85
CA TYR A 147 -7.99 8.99 -1.69
C TYR A 147 -8.10 8.22 -3.00
N ALA A 148 -9.23 8.32 -3.70
CA ALA A 148 -9.44 7.67 -5.00
C ALA A 148 -8.38 8.10 -6.02
N ALA A 149 -8.10 9.41 -6.10
CA ALA A 149 -7.07 9.94 -6.98
C ALA A 149 -5.68 9.36 -6.67
N THR A 150 -5.31 9.26 -5.37
CA THR A 150 -4.02 8.67 -4.99
C THR A 150 -3.93 7.19 -5.33
N LYS A 151 -4.98 6.41 -5.07
CA LYS A 151 -4.98 4.97 -5.31
C LYS A 151 -5.03 4.62 -6.80
N ALA A 152 -5.69 5.44 -7.63
CA ALA A 152 -5.61 5.37 -9.08
C ALA A 152 -4.21 5.78 -9.59
N GLY A 153 -3.60 6.82 -9.02
CA GLY A 153 -2.23 7.24 -9.32
C GLY A 153 -1.21 6.13 -9.03
N VAL A 154 -1.37 5.41 -7.93
CA VAL A 154 -0.52 4.26 -7.56
C VAL A 154 -0.66 3.10 -8.57
N ILE A 155 -1.86 2.86 -9.12
CA ILE A 155 -2.05 1.91 -10.22
C ILE A 155 -1.26 2.35 -11.46
N SER A 156 -1.32 3.65 -11.80
CA SER A 156 -0.56 4.20 -12.91
C SER A 156 0.96 4.07 -12.68
N PHE A 157 1.47 4.38 -11.50
CA PHE A 157 2.88 4.15 -11.13
C PHE A 157 3.27 2.69 -11.31
N THR A 158 2.45 1.75 -10.85
CA THR A 158 2.70 0.31 -10.98
C THR A 158 2.90 -0.09 -12.43
N LYS A 159 2.02 0.34 -13.32
CA LYS A 159 2.08 0.04 -14.75
C LYS A 159 3.29 0.72 -15.42
N THR A 160 3.58 1.96 -15.08
CA THR A 160 4.71 2.70 -15.64
C THR A 160 6.04 2.10 -15.19
N TRP A 161 6.23 1.93 -13.88
CA TRP A 161 7.49 1.41 -13.34
C TRP A 161 7.76 -0.04 -13.70
N SER A 162 6.73 -0.87 -13.91
CA SER A 162 6.92 -2.23 -14.42
C SER A 162 7.59 -2.24 -15.80
N ARG A 163 7.30 -1.25 -16.64
CA ARG A 163 7.92 -1.10 -17.97
C ARG A 163 9.32 -0.50 -17.89
N GLU A 164 9.51 0.51 -17.06
CA GLU A 164 10.80 1.19 -16.89
C GLU A 164 11.85 0.29 -16.24
N LEU A 165 11.44 -0.50 -15.22
CA LEU A 165 12.33 -1.24 -14.34
C LEU A 165 12.51 -2.72 -14.74
N GLY A 166 11.64 -3.26 -15.57
CA GLY A 166 11.68 -4.68 -15.98
C GLY A 166 13.01 -5.10 -16.60
N LYS A 167 13.65 -4.25 -17.40
CA LYS A 167 14.98 -4.49 -17.98
C LYS A 167 16.10 -4.66 -16.94
N TYR A 168 15.87 -4.26 -15.71
CA TYR A 168 16.80 -4.42 -14.58
C TYR A 168 16.45 -5.62 -13.69
N GLY A 169 15.50 -6.48 -14.12
CA GLY A 169 15.06 -7.62 -13.31
C GLY A 169 14.17 -7.23 -12.12
N ILE A 170 13.55 -6.04 -12.14
CA ILE A 170 12.69 -5.55 -11.08
C ILE A 170 11.23 -5.71 -11.49
N ARG A 171 10.43 -6.38 -10.64
CA ARG A 171 8.99 -6.52 -10.82
C ARG A 171 8.24 -5.46 -10.01
N VAL A 172 7.16 -4.94 -10.55
CA VAL A 172 6.32 -3.95 -9.87
C VAL A 172 4.86 -4.36 -10.02
N ASN A 173 4.17 -4.59 -8.88
CA ASN A 173 2.76 -4.95 -8.86
C ASN A 173 2.01 -4.16 -7.79
N ALA A 174 0.70 -4.13 -7.86
CA ALA A 174 -0.17 -3.55 -6.85
C ALA A 174 -1.15 -4.58 -6.31
N VAL A 175 -1.55 -4.40 -5.05
CA VAL A 175 -2.72 -5.04 -4.47
C VAL A 175 -3.79 -3.98 -4.28
N ALA A 176 -5.02 -4.30 -4.64
CA ALA A 176 -6.21 -3.46 -4.46
C ALA A 176 -7.14 -4.12 -3.42
N PRO A 177 -6.98 -3.79 -2.12
CA PRO A 177 -7.86 -4.31 -1.08
C PRO A 177 -9.28 -3.81 -1.21
N GLY A 178 -10.25 -4.66 -0.83
CA GLY A 178 -11.61 -4.28 -0.52
C GLY A 178 -11.78 -3.77 0.91
N PHE A 179 -12.86 -4.15 1.56
CA PHE A 179 -13.11 -3.83 2.97
C PHE A 179 -12.36 -4.81 3.88
N ILE A 180 -11.29 -4.32 4.51
CA ILE A 180 -10.41 -5.12 5.37
C ILE A 180 -10.64 -4.75 6.83
N GLY A 181 -10.96 -5.73 7.66
CA GLY A 181 -11.24 -5.62 9.08
C GLY A 181 -10.00 -5.32 9.93
N THR A 182 -9.33 -4.20 9.65
CA THR A 182 -8.29 -3.66 10.52
C THR A 182 -8.90 -3.21 11.86
N GLU A 183 -8.08 -3.03 12.88
CA GLU A 183 -8.55 -2.52 14.18
C GLU A 183 -9.37 -1.22 14.04
N MET A 184 -8.91 -0.30 13.19
CA MET A 184 -9.63 0.95 12.89
C MET A 184 -11.02 0.70 12.28
N VAL A 185 -11.13 -0.24 11.33
CA VAL A 185 -12.41 -0.56 10.69
C VAL A 185 -13.34 -1.26 11.66
N ARG A 186 -12.84 -2.19 12.49
CA ARG A 186 -13.65 -2.92 13.48
C ARG A 186 -14.20 -2.02 14.60
N GLN A 187 -13.66 -0.81 14.79
CA GLN A 187 -14.17 0.21 15.72
C GLN A 187 -15.29 1.09 15.11
N MET A 188 -15.61 0.92 13.83
CA MET A 188 -16.71 1.64 13.18
C MET A 188 -18.09 1.22 13.74
N PRO A 189 -19.11 2.08 13.64
CA PRO A 189 -20.47 1.73 14.03
C PRO A 189 -20.98 0.45 13.35
N PRO A 190 -21.75 -0.39 14.07
CA PRO A 190 -22.22 -1.69 13.52
C PRO A 190 -22.95 -1.57 12.18
N ASN A 191 -23.79 -0.56 12.01
CA ASN A 191 -24.52 -0.34 10.75
C ASN A 191 -23.60 -0.07 9.56
N ILE A 192 -22.41 0.50 9.77
CA ILE A 192 -21.41 0.71 8.73
C ILE A 192 -20.71 -0.63 8.41
N LEU A 193 -20.35 -1.40 9.44
CA LEU A 193 -19.76 -2.74 9.25
C LEU A 193 -20.74 -3.67 8.53
N ASP A 194 -22.00 -3.70 8.93
CA ASP A 194 -23.05 -4.50 8.29
C ASP A 194 -23.21 -4.10 6.80
N SER A 195 -23.18 -2.81 6.51
CA SER A 195 -23.21 -2.31 5.14
C SER A 195 -22.01 -2.79 4.31
N MET A 196 -20.79 -2.71 4.87
CA MET A 196 -19.57 -3.20 4.19
C MET A 196 -19.66 -4.70 3.90
N VAL A 197 -20.13 -5.50 4.86
CA VAL A 197 -20.33 -6.94 4.70
C VAL A 197 -21.40 -7.23 3.65
N ALA A 198 -22.54 -6.52 3.69
CA ALA A 198 -23.62 -6.70 2.72
C ALA A 198 -23.23 -6.38 1.27
N HIS A 199 -22.27 -5.46 1.07
CA HIS A 199 -21.73 -5.13 -0.26
C HIS A 199 -20.53 -6.01 -0.67
N THR A 200 -20.11 -6.95 0.18
CA THR A 200 -19.04 -7.89 -0.14
C THR A 200 -19.64 -9.25 -0.51
N PRO A 201 -19.54 -9.73 -1.76
CA PRO A 201 -20.12 -10.99 -2.20
C PRO A 201 -19.74 -12.22 -1.37
N LEU A 202 -18.52 -12.27 -0.82
CA LEU A 202 -18.12 -13.34 0.11
C LEU A 202 -18.79 -13.24 1.50
N GLY A 203 -19.57 -12.19 1.77
CA GLY A 203 -20.35 -12.03 3.01
C GLY A 203 -19.53 -11.78 4.28
N THR A 204 -18.28 -11.38 4.15
CA THR A 204 -17.38 -11.06 5.29
C THR A 204 -16.49 -9.87 4.94
N LEU A 205 -15.90 -9.24 5.97
CA LEU A 205 -14.71 -8.41 5.77
C LEU A 205 -13.51 -9.30 5.50
N GLY A 206 -12.57 -8.86 4.66
CA GLY A 206 -11.26 -9.49 4.57
C GLY A 206 -10.44 -9.25 5.85
N ASP A 207 -9.51 -10.13 6.13
CA ASP A 207 -8.53 -9.93 7.20
C ASP A 207 -7.24 -9.28 6.67
N PRO A 208 -6.47 -8.56 7.49
CA PRO A 208 -5.15 -8.04 7.10
C PRO A 208 -4.22 -9.10 6.52
N ASP A 209 -4.34 -10.35 6.99
CA ASP A 209 -3.57 -11.48 6.51
C ASP A 209 -3.89 -11.86 5.06
N ASP A 210 -5.10 -11.63 4.57
CA ASP A 210 -5.45 -11.88 3.16
C ASP A 210 -4.61 -10.99 2.24
N ILE A 211 -4.41 -9.74 2.64
CA ILE A 211 -3.58 -8.79 1.91
C ILE A 211 -2.09 -9.14 2.06
N ALA A 212 -1.66 -9.51 3.26
CA ALA A 212 -0.29 -9.92 3.52
C ALA A 212 0.10 -11.18 2.71
N ASN A 213 -0.80 -12.15 2.59
CA ASN A 213 -0.62 -13.34 1.76
C ASN A 213 -0.46 -12.99 0.27
N ALA A 214 -1.26 -12.04 -0.23
CA ALA A 214 -1.13 -11.55 -1.61
C ALA A 214 0.23 -10.88 -1.85
N TYR A 215 0.72 -10.06 -0.91
CA TYR A 215 2.05 -9.46 -1.00
C TYR A 215 3.16 -10.51 -0.98
N VAL A 216 3.11 -11.47 -0.06
CA VAL A 216 4.09 -12.55 0.03
C VAL A 216 4.13 -13.37 -1.27
N TRP A 217 2.98 -13.74 -1.84
CA TRP A 217 2.94 -14.43 -3.12
C TRP A 217 3.52 -13.58 -4.25
N LEU A 218 3.12 -12.31 -4.39
CA LEU A 218 3.64 -11.40 -5.41
C LEU A 218 5.15 -11.14 -5.26
N ALA A 219 5.70 -11.19 -4.04
CA ALA A 219 7.13 -11.04 -3.78
C ALA A 219 7.92 -12.29 -4.17
N SER A 220 7.30 -13.47 -4.15
CA SER A 220 7.92 -14.77 -4.27
C SER A 220 8.36 -15.12 -5.71
N ASP A 221 9.17 -16.17 -5.83
CA ASP A 221 9.56 -16.74 -7.11
C ASP A 221 8.38 -17.42 -7.84
N ALA A 222 7.30 -17.76 -7.12
CA ALA A 222 6.07 -18.27 -7.73
C ALA A 222 5.38 -17.22 -8.62
N ALA A 223 5.64 -15.92 -8.38
CA ALA A 223 5.13 -14.81 -9.18
C ALA A 223 6.21 -14.21 -10.13
N LYS A 224 7.28 -14.92 -10.44
CA LYS A 224 8.43 -14.41 -11.22
C LYS A 224 8.09 -13.82 -12.59
N PHE A 225 6.97 -14.20 -13.19
CA PHE A 225 6.52 -13.70 -14.49
C PHE A 225 5.33 -12.72 -14.36
N VAL A 226 5.05 -12.23 -13.15
CA VAL A 226 3.97 -11.26 -12.87
C VAL A 226 4.59 -9.89 -12.61
N THR A 227 4.33 -8.92 -13.49
CA THR A 227 4.71 -7.52 -13.34
C THR A 227 3.68 -6.61 -14.03
N GLY A 228 3.43 -5.43 -13.48
CA GLY A 228 2.41 -4.48 -13.95
C GLY A 228 0.97 -4.87 -13.61
N ALA A 229 0.78 -5.93 -12.82
CA ALA A 229 -0.53 -6.39 -12.40
C ALA A 229 -1.10 -5.57 -11.24
N VAL A 230 -2.42 -5.48 -11.20
CA VAL A 230 -3.20 -5.00 -10.05
C VAL A 230 -4.08 -6.17 -9.60
N LEU A 231 -3.75 -6.74 -8.45
CA LEU A 231 -4.46 -7.87 -7.87
C LEU A 231 -5.53 -7.35 -6.91
N SER A 232 -6.78 -7.52 -7.26
CA SER A 232 -7.90 -7.29 -6.33
C SER A 232 -7.93 -8.40 -5.28
N VAL A 233 -8.01 -8.00 -4.00
CA VAL A 233 -8.22 -8.87 -2.83
C VAL A 233 -9.34 -8.23 -2.02
N ASP A 234 -10.57 -8.45 -2.46
CA ASP A 234 -11.70 -7.61 -2.13
C ASP A 234 -13.00 -8.37 -1.82
N GLY A 235 -12.96 -9.71 -1.86
CA GLY A 235 -14.16 -10.53 -1.67
C GLY A 235 -15.23 -10.33 -2.75
N GLY A 236 -14.86 -9.75 -3.90
CA GLY A 236 -15.76 -9.46 -5.02
C GLY A 236 -16.50 -8.12 -4.88
N VAL A 237 -16.10 -7.25 -3.93
CA VAL A 237 -16.75 -5.96 -3.71
C VAL A 237 -16.57 -5.02 -4.91
N VAL A 238 -17.66 -4.36 -5.29
CA VAL A 238 -17.66 -3.21 -6.19
C VAL A 238 -18.21 -2.02 -5.43
N VAL A 239 -17.37 -0.99 -5.23
CA VAL A 239 -17.78 0.23 -4.53
C VAL A 239 -18.53 1.18 -5.48
N GLY A 240 -19.47 1.93 -4.93
CA GLY A 240 -20.17 2.97 -5.68
C GLY A 240 -21.35 2.47 -6.52
N THR A 241 -21.87 1.28 -6.23
CA THR A 241 -23.13 0.78 -6.82
C THR A 241 -24.31 1.02 -5.90
#